data_591139a628188da6ec94bdf15bbc9e6c
#
_entry.id   591139a628188da6ec94bdf15bbc9e6c
#
_cell.length_a   1.000
_cell.length_b   1.000
_cell.length_c   1.000
_cell.angle_alpha   90.00
_cell.angle_beta   90.00
_cell.angle_gamma   90.00
#
_symmetry.space_group_name_H-M   'P 1'
#
loop_
_entity.id
_entity.type
_entity.pdbx_description
1 polymer ?
#
loop_
_entity_poly.entity_id
_entity_poly.type
_entity_poly.pdbx_seq_one_letter_code
_entity_poly.pdbx_strand_id
1 'polypeptide(L)'
;MRDNRRMSEALHALTERCRHSEEIRRSRFLAQAAPVATAVQALDFLREVSDPVATHNCWAYRIGQEYRFNDDGEPGGTAGRPILQAIEGQGIDNVMVVVTRWFGGTKLGAGGLMRAYGGTAAECLRLASRQPIVAMARLGLHCDFAELALLKARLKELQAEVERETFGADGVTLQLRLPDSHVAEAQARVNDISRGRSTAKRLD
;
A
#
# COMPACT_ATOMS: atom_id res chain seq x y z
N MET A 1 10.70 -10.01 31.02
CA MET A 1 9.70 -10.09 29.94
C MET A 1 9.61 -8.72 29.29
N ARG A 2 10.27 -8.51 28.13
CA ARG A 2 10.19 -7.23 27.42
C ARG A 2 8.98 -7.31 26.49
N ASP A 3 8.00 -6.45 26.76
CA ASP A 3 6.76 -6.29 25.99
C ASP A 3 7.11 -5.85 24.55
N ASN A 4 7.05 -6.80 23.61
CA ASN A 4 7.38 -6.57 22.19
C ASN A 4 6.15 -6.07 21.44
N ARG A 5 5.52 -5.00 21.92
CA ARG A 5 4.56 -4.22 21.14
C ARG A 5 5.33 -3.36 20.14
N ARG A 6 5.81 -3.96 19.06
CA ARG A 6 5.96 -3.21 17.82
C ARG A 6 4.54 -2.81 17.41
N MET A 7 4.14 -1.58 17.74
CA MET A 7 3.05 -0.91 17.04
C MET A 7 3.39 -1.06 15.56
N SER A 8 2.60 -1.83 14.82
CA SER A 8 2.73 -1.87 13.38
C SER A 8 2.44 -0.45 12.91
N GLU A 9 3.48 0.28 12.51
CA GLU A 9 3.31 1.59 11.91
C GLU A 9 2.33 1.41 10.75
N ALA A 10 1.27 2.21 10.75
CA ALA A 10 0.25 2.11 9.72
C ALA A 10 0.90 2.39 8.37
N LEU A 11 0.82 1.42 7.45
CA LEU A 11 1.30 1.60 6.10
C LEU A 11 0.42 2.64 5.37
N HIS A 12 1.04 3.39 4.47
CA HIS A 12 0.37 4.41 3.68
C HIS A 12 0.49 4.09 2.19
N ALA A 13 -0.52 4.45 1.42
CA ALA A 13 -0.46 4.47 -0.04
C ALA A 13 -0.45 5.91 -0.55
N LEU A 14 0.19 6.13 -1.69
CA LEU A 14 0.08 7.41 -2.40
C LEU A 14 -1.37 7.58 -2.90
N THR A 15 -1.88 8.82 -2.85
CA THR A 15 -3.21 9.15 -3.41
C THR A 15 -3.12 9.55 -4.88
N GLU A 16 -1.95 10.01 -5.31
CA GLU A 16 -1.67 10.49 -6.68
C GLU A 16 -0.19 10.28 -7.04
N ARG A 17 0.12 10.50 -8.30
CA ARG A 17 1.51 10.51 -8.77
C ARG A 17 2.25 11.72 -8.23
N CYS A 18 3.54 11.55 -7.93
CA CYS A 18 4.41 12.65 -7.51
C CYS A 18 5.75 12.58 -8.21
N ARG A 19 6.47 13.69 -8.18
CA ARG A 19 7.81 13.80 -8.75
C ARG A 19 8.67 14.78 -7.95
N HIS A 20 9.97 14.50 -7.92
CA HIS A 20 10.98 15.38 -7.34
C HIS A 20 12.25 15.31 -8.18
N SER A 21 12.90 16.44 -8.37
CA SER A 21 14.12 16.54 -9.19
C SER A 21 15.18 17.32 -8.43
N GLU A 22 16.41 16.82 -8.47
CA GLU A 22 17.56 17.50 -7.88
C GLU A 22 18.83 17.29 -8.74
N GLU A 23 19.80 18.17 -8.56
CA GLU A 23 21.11 18.06 -9.17
C GLU A 23 22.17 17.74 -8.10
N ILE A 24 22.93 16.66 -8.31
CA ILE A 24 23.98 16.24 -7.41
C ILE A 24 25.28 16.09 -8.22
N ARG A 25 26.27 16.91 -7.92
CA ARG A 25 27.57 16.91 -8.61
C ARG A 25 27.43 16.92 -10.14
N ARG A 26 26.61 17.80 -10.68
CA ARG A 26 26.26 17.95 -12.11
C ARG A 26 25.42 16.82 -12.70
N SER A 27 25.20 15.71 -12.02
CA SER A 27 24.23 14.72 -12.47
C SER A 27 22.83 15.17 -12.06
N ARG A 28 21.88 15.11 -12.99
CA ARG A 28 20.45 15.34 -12.70
C ARG A 28 19.81 14.02 -12.31
N PHE A 29 19.02 14.05 -11.24
CA PHE A 29 18.19 12.96 -10.78
C PHE A 29 16.72 13.39 -10.80
N LEU A 30 15.84 12.55 -11.30
CA LEU A 30 14.39 12.75 -11.30
C LEU A 30 13.72 11.51 -10.73
N ALA A 31 13.19 11.62 -9.52
CA ALA A 31 12.31 10.59 -8.95
C ALA A 31 10.87 10.84 -9.39
N GLN A 32 10.20 9.79 -9.82
CA GLN A 32 8.77 9.77 -10.15
C GLN A 32 8.14 8.58 -9.43
N ALA A 33 7.04 8.78 -8.74
CA ALA A 33 6.35 7.74 -8.02
C ALA A 33 4.85 7.71 -8.36
N ALA A 34 4.28 6.50 -8.36
CA ALA A 34 2.86 6.28 -8.61
C ALA A 34 2.28 5.22 -7.68
N PRO A 35 1.01 5.37 -7.25
CA PRO A 35 0.29 4.27 -6.62
C PRO A 35 0.08 3.15 -7.62
N VAL A 36 0.36 1.90 -7.22
CA VAL A 36 0.18 0.70 -8.05
C VAL A 36 -0.39 -0.43 -7.20
N ALA A 37 -1.29 -1.22 -7.78
CA ALA A 37 -1.91 -2.36 -7.09
C ALA A 37 -1.36 -3.71 -7.55
N THR A 38 -0.63 -3.75 -8.68
CA THR A 38 -0.09 -4.98 -9.27
C THR A 38 1.30 -4.73 -9.88
N ALA A 39 2.11 -5.79 -9.99
CA ALA A 39 3.40 -5.75 -10.67
C ALA A 39 3.27 -5.31 -12.14
N VAL A 40 2.15 -5.63 -12.80
CA VAL A 40 1.88 -5.19 -14.17
C VAL A 40 1.77 -3.68 -14.24
N GLN A 41 0.96 -3.06 -13.36
CA GLN A 41 0.85 -1.60 -13.29
C GLN A 41 2.19 -0.92 -12.96
N ALA A 42 3.01 -1.53 -12.10
CA ALA A 42 4.34 -1.02 -11.79
C ALA A 42 5.24 -0.98 -13.04
N LEU A 43 5.25 -2.05 -13.82
CA LEU A 43 6.03 -2.12 -15.05
C LEU A 43 5.47 -1.25 -16.19
N ASP A 44 4.15 -1.05 -16.23
CA ASP A 44 3.53 -0.09 -17.16
C ASP A 44 3.96 1.34 -16.84
N PHE A 45 3.94 1.71 -15.57
CA PHE A 45 4.42 3.01 -15.13
C PHE A 45 5.91 3.20 -15.43
N LEU A 46 6.75 2.16 -15.20
CA LEU A 46 8.17 2.21 -15.57
C LEU A 46 8.34 2.54 -17.07
N ARG A 47 7.61 1.85 -17.95
CA ARG A 47 7.67 2.08 -19.40
C ARG A 47 7.21 3.48 -19.80
N GLU A 48 6.19 4.01 -19.10
CA GLU A 48 5.66 5.34 -19.35
C GLU A 48 6.68 6.46 -19.01
N VAL A 49 7.40 6.32 -17.88
CA VAL A 49 8.23 7.41 -17.33
C VAL A 49 9.72 7.28 -17.61
N SER A 50 10.17 6.14 -18.11
CA SER A 50 11.57 5.91 -18.47
C SER A 50 12.00 6.82 -19.63
N ASP A 51 13.13 7.50 -19.47
CA ASP A 51 13.72 8.30 -20.53
C ASP A 51 14.82 7.48 -21.26
N PRO A 52 14.63 7.14 -22.53
CA PRO A 52 15.60 6.32 -23.28
C PRO A 52 16.93 7.04 -23.55
N VAL A 53 17.01 8.36 -23.40
CA VAL A 53 18.25 9.13 -23.54
C VAL A 53 18.96 9.37 -22.20
N ALA A 54 18.34 8.97 -21.09
CA ALA A 54 18.98 9.00 -19.79
C ALA A 54 20.09 7.96 -19.67
N THR A 55 20.99 8.16 -18.73
CA THR A 55 22.06 7.20 -18.47
C THR A 55 21.49 5.94 -17.80
N HIS A 56 20.56 6.11 -16.85
CA HIS A 56 19.94 5.02 -16.11
C HIS A 56 18.52 5.40 -15.69
N ASN A 57 17.61 4.40 -15.65
CA ASN A 57 16.26 4.46 -15.10
C ASN A 57 16.12 3.38 -14.01
N CYS A 58 16.67 3.66 -12.83
CA CYS A 58 16.66 2.74 -11.71
C CYS A 58 15.33 2.78 -10.98
N TRP A 59 14.87 1.65 -10.44
CA TRP A 59 13.54 1.60 -9.87
C TRP A 59 13.40 0.59 -8.74
N ALA A 60 12.33 0.76 -7.94
CA ALA A 60 11.83 -0.22 -7.00
C ALA A 60 10.31 -0.10 -6.88
N TYR A 61 9.64 -1.24 -6.60
CA TYR A 61 8.26 -1.25 -6.14
C TYR A 61 8.10 -2.12 -4.91
N ARG A 62 7.03 -1.83 -4.16
CA ARG A 62 6.51 -2.65 -3.08
C ARG A 62 5.00 -2.73 -3.19
N ILE A 63 4.44 -3.96 -3.11
CA ILE A 63 3.00 -4.26 -3.18
C ILE A 63 2.73 -5.37 -2.17
N GLY A 64 2.32 -5.00 -0.96
CA GLY A 64 2.17 -5.93 0.15
C GLY A 64 3.50 -6.58 0.54
N GLN A 65 3.58 -7.90 0.37
CA GLN A 65 4.80 -8.66 0.63
C GLN A 65 5.71 -8.79 -0.60
N GLU A 66 5.21 -8.46 -1.78
CA GLU A 66 6.00 -8.49 -3.01
C GLU A 66 6.77 -7.18 -3.17
N TYR A 67 8.07 -7.31 -3.45
CA TYR A 67 8.91 -6.17 -3.82
C TYR A 67 9.92 -6.58 -4.89
N ARG A 68 10.29 -5.63 -5.74
CA ARG A 68 11.36 -5.79 -6.71
C ARG A 68 12.10 -4.46 -6.89
N PHE A 69 13.35 -4.55 -7.32
CA PHE A 69 14.17 -3.38 -7.65
C PHE A 69 15.17 -3.72 -8.76
N ASN A 70 15.68 -2.68 -9.43
CA ASN A 70 16.66 -2.81 -10.49
C ASN A 70 17.59 -1.59 -10.53
N ASP A 71 18.87 -1.84 -10.73
CA ASP A 71 19.91 -0.81 -10.78
C ASP A 71 20.12 -0.25 -12.19
N ASP A 72 19.50 -0.83 -13.24
CA ASP A 72 19.55 -0.40 -14.65
C ASP A 72 20.95 0.00 -15.13
N GLY A 73 21.95 -0.85 -14.89
CA GLY A 73 23.34 -0.66 -15.29
C GLY A 73 24.19 0.19 -14.33
N GLU A 74 23.65 0.74 -13.27
CA GLU A 74 24.47 1.26 -12.16
C GLU A 74 25.16 0.10 -11.42
N PRO A 75 26.24 0.32 -10.68
CA PRO A 75 26.88 -0.72 -9.87
C PRO A 75 25.88 -1.40 -8.93
N GLY A 76 25.93 -2.73 -8.84
CA GLY A 76 24.95 -3.54 -8.14
C GLY A 76 24.69 -3.07 -6.70
N GLY A 77 23.41 -2.85 -6.37
CA GLY A 77 22.93 -2.43 -5.05
C GLY A 77 23.10 -0.94 -4.75
N THR A 78 23.53 -0.12 -5.71
CA THR A 78 23.79 1.31 -5.47
C THR A 78 22.63 2.22 -5.84
N ALA A 79 21.58 1.70 -6.48
CA ALA A 79 20.43 2.49 -6.94
C ALA A 79 19.10 1.87 -6.53
N GLY A 80 18.70 0.74 -7.08
CA GLY A 80 17.39 0.13 -6.86
C GLY A 80 17.14 -0.26 -5.40
N ARG A 81 18.13 -0.81 -4.71
CA ARG A 81 18.02 -1.13 -3.28
C ARG A 81 17.87 0.11 -2.39
N PRO A 82 18.63 1.20 -2.54
CA PRO A 82 18.38 2.46 -1.85
C PRO A 82 17.00 3.06 -2.11
N ILE A 83 16.45 2.94 -3.33
CA ILE A 83 15.09 3.36 -3.64
C ILE A 83 14.08 2.53 -2.83
N LEU A 84 14.24 1.20 -2.80
CA LEU A 84 13.39 0.32 -1.98
C LEU A 84 13.45 0.69 -0.49
N GLN A 85 14.65 0.93 0.04
CA GLN A 85 14.84 1.36 1.42
C GLN A 85 14.13 2.68 1.74
N ALA A 86 14.08 3.62 0.78
CA ALA A 86 13.33 4.86 0.93
C ALA A 86 11.82 4.63 1.03
N ILE A 87 11.27 3.69 0.25
CA ILE A 87 9.86 3.25 0.33
C ILE A 87 9.57 2.65 1.71
N GLU A 88 10.38 1.68 2.13
CA GLU A 88 10.22 0.97 3.40
C GLU A 88 10.36 1.90 4.61
N GLY A 89 11.38 2.76 4.60
CA GLY A 89 11.69 3.69 5.69
C GLY A 89 10.60 4.75 5.92
N GLN A 90 9.72 5.00 4.95
CA GLN A 90 8.58 5.90 5.08
C GLN A 90 7.25 5.19 5.31
N GLY A 91 7.27 3.86 5.46
CA GLY A 91 6.05 3.08 5.68
C GLY A 91 5.07 3.17 4.51
N ILE A 92 5.59 3.26 3.27
CA ILE A 92 4.75 3.34 2.07
C ILE A 92 4.66 1.96 1.43
N ASP A 93 3.49 1.62 0.94
CA ASP A 93 3.19 0.39 0.22
C ASP A 93 2.31 0.68 -1.00
N ASN A 94 2.13 -0.31 -1.87
CA ASN A 94 1.38 -0.18 -3.12
C ASN A 94 1.93 0.96 -3.99
N VAL A 95 3.25 1.01 -4.16
CA VAL A 95 3.96 2.09 -4.83
C VAL A 95 5.04 1.57 -5.77
N MET A 96 5.19 2.25 -6.89
CA MET A 96 6.35 2.18 -7.78
C MET A 96 7.09 3.50 -7.74
N VAL A 97 8.44 3.44 -7.64
CA VAL A 97 9.33 4.60 -7.72
C VAL A 97 10.38 4.36 -8.79
N VAL A 98 10.51 5.28 -9.72
CA VAL A 98 11.54 5.31 -10.77
C VAL A 98 12.42 6.53 -10.53
N VAL A 99 13.73 6.32 -10.49
CA VAL A 99 14.70 7.42 -10.43
C VAL A 99 15.55 7.41 -11.68
N THR A 100 15.32 8.38 -12.53
CA THR A 100 16.04 8.60 -13.77
C THR A 100 17.26 9.47 -13.52
N ARG A 101 18.42 9.06 -14.05
CA ARG A 101 19.68 9.81 -13.92
C ARG A 101 20.24 10.17 -15.29
N TRP A 102 20.66 11.41 -15.42
CA TRP A 102 21.51 11.92 -16.52
C TRP A 102 22.88 12.27 -15.94
N PHE A 103 23.91 11.56 -16.39
CA PHE A 103 25.28 11.72 -15.91
C PHE A 103 25.86 13.07 -16.29
N GLY A 104 26.38 13.81 -15.33
CA GLY A 104 26.98 15.16 -15.51
C GLY A 104 28.50 15.20 -15.57
N GLY A 105 29.16 14.08 -15.89
CA GLY A 105 30.62 14.03 -16.05
C GLY A 105 31.40 13.79 -14.75
N THR A 106 30.77 13.84 -13.58
CA THR A 106 31.44 13.63 -12.29
C THR A 106 30.99 12.31 -11.65
N LYS A 107 31.92 11.40 -11.40
CA LYS A 107 31.63 10.11 -10.72
C LYS A 107 31.32 10.35 -9.24
N LEU A 108 30.21 9.78 -8.75
CA LEU A 108 29.78 9.89 -7.36
C LEU A 108 30.43 8.85 -6.44
N GLY A 109 30.84 7.71 -7.00
CA GLY A 109 31.23 6.51 -6.25
C GLY A 109 30.03 5.80 -5.62
N ALA A 110 30.21 4.55 -5.17
CA ALA A 110 29.09 3.71 -4.67
C ALA A 110 28.30 4.38 -3.55
N GLY A 111 28.96 4.87 -2.50
CA GLY A 111 28.29 5.58 -1.40
C GLY A 111 27.60 6.89 -1.81
N GLY A 112 28.14 7.58 -2.84
CA GLY A 112 27.52 8.76 -3.43
C GLY A 112 26.24 8.42 -4.21
N LEU A 113 26.26 7.34 -4.99
CA LEU A 113 25.11 6.83 -5.72
C LEU A 113 23.98 6.41 -4.78
N MET A 114 24.31 5.60 -3.75
CA MET A 114 23.31 5.17 -2.77
C MET A 114 22.59 6.35 -2.10
N ARG A 115 23.32 7.39 -1.72
CA ARG A 115 22.73 8.61 -1.14
C ARG A 115 21.90 9.39 -2.15
N ALA A 116 22.36 9.49 -3.39
CA ALA A 116 21.66 10.21 -4.43
C ALA A 116 20.33 9.53 -4.77
N TYR A 117 20.34 8.25 -5.14
CA TYR A 117 19.13 7.52 -5.49
C TYR A 117 18.15 7.42 -4.31
N GLY A 118 18.64 7.02 -3.13
CA GLY A 118 17.82 6.92 -1.92
C GLY A 118 17.29 8.27 -1.44
N GLY A 119 18.13 9.32 -1.48
CA GLY A 119 17.74 10.69 -1.09
C GLY A 119 16.68 11.28 -2.01
N THR A 120 16.89 11.21 -3.33
CA THR A 120 15.92 11.72 -4.32
C THR A 120 14.57 10.98 -4.23
N ALA A 121 14.60 9.65 -4.06
CA ALA A 121 13.39 8.85 -3.85
C ALA A 121 12.69 9.23 -2.54
N ALA A 122 13.45 9.34 -1.45
CA ALA A 122 12.91 9.70 -0.13
C ALA A 122 12.25 11.08 -0.14
N GLU A 123 12.86 12.06 -0.79
CA GLU A 123 12.30 13.41 -0.88
C GLU A 123 11.04 13.46 -1.75
N CYS A 124 11.01 12.73 -2.88
CA CYS A 124 9.81 12.57 -3.69
C CYS A 124 8.64 12.02 -2.86
N LEU A 125 8.88 10.93 -2.13
CA LEU A 125 7.87 10.29 -1.29
C LEU A 125 7.46 11.14 -0.08
N ARG A 126 8.38 11.90 0.51
CA ARG A 126 8.10 12.81 1.63
C ARG A 126 7.11 13.92 1.26
N LEU A 127 7.21 14.42 0.03
CA LEU A 127 6.37 15.49 -0.51
C LEU A 127 5.03 14.96 -1.05
N ALA A 128 4.87 13.65 -1.19
CA ALA A 128 3.70 13.03 -1.78
C ALA A 128 2.47 13.10 -0.86
N SER A 129 1.30 13.31 -1.47
CA SER A 129 0.01 13.10 -0.82
C SER A 129 -0.20 11.61 -0.55
N ARG A 130 -0.55 11.24 0.68
CA ARG A 130 -0.71 9.83 1.08
C ARG A 130 -1.86 9.64 2.05
N GLN A 131 -2.41 8.42 2.05
CA GLN A 131 -3.49 8.01 2.95
C GLN A 131 -3.13 6.69 3.66
N PRO A 132 -3.62 6.45 4.87
CA PRO A 132 -3.42 5.17 5.55
C PRO A 132 -4.03 4.02 4.75
N ILE A 133 -3.31 2.90 4.69
CA ILE A 133 -3.86 1.64 4.18
C ILE A 133 -4.63 0.99 5.32
N VAL A 134 -5.96 0.91 5.17
CA VAL A 134 -6.83 0.24 6.12
C VAL A 134 -6.94 -1.24 5.72
N ALA A 135 -6.47 -2.13 6.59
CA ALA A 135 -6.68 -3.56 6.41
C ALA A 135 -8.18 -3.85 6.49
N MET A 136 -8.72 -4.54 5.49
CA MET A 136 -10.13 -4.90 5.41
C MET A 136 -10.30 -6.39 5.68
N ALA A 137 -11.35 -6.76 6.41
CA ALA A 137 -11.77 -8.14 6.61
C ALA A 137 -13.12 -8.40 5.92
N ARG A 138 -13.36 -9.66 5.57
CA ARG A 138 -14.67 -10.13 5.13
C ARG A 138 -15.32 -10.97 6.21
N LEU A 139 -16.59 -10.73 6.48
CA LEU A 139 -17.40 -11.52 7.41
C LEU A 139 -18.62 -12.09 6.70
N GLY A 140 -18.93 -13.34 7.03
CA GLY A 140 -20.20 -13.98 6.67
C GLY A 140 -21.05 -14.19 7.92
N LEU A 141 -22.34 -13.88 7.83
CA LEU A 141 -23.32 -14.17 8.89
C LEU A 141 -24.69 -14.52 8.30
N HIS A 142 -25.48 -15.25 9.06
CA HIS A 142 -26.89 -15.48 8.79
C HIS A 142 -27.72 -14.78 9.86
N CYS A 143 -28.87 -14.19 9.50
CA CYS A 143 -29.78 -13.54 10.44
C CYS A 143 -31.24 -13.73 10.03
N ASP A 144 -32.15 -13.65 11.00
CA ASP A 144 -33.59 -13.64 10.77
C ASP A 144 -34.01 -12.37 10.01
N PHE A 145 -35.08 -12.46 9.23
CA PHE A 145 -35.63 -11.30 8.50
C PHE A 145 -35.94 -10.11 9.42
N ALA A 146 -36.43 -10.38 10.64
CA ALA A 146 -36.77 -9.32 11.60
C ALA A 146 -35.56 -8.55 12.12
N GLU A 147 -34.36 -9.14 12.05
CA GLU A 147 -33.09 -8.55 12.55
C GLU A 147 -32.33 -7.81 11.47
N LEU A 148 -32.58 -8.12 10.20
CA LEU A 148 -31.80 -7.66 9.05
C LEU A 148 -31.61 -6.15 9.02
N ALA A 149 -32.69 -5.38 9.16
CA ALA A 149 -32.62 -3.91 9.08
C ALA A 149 -31.81 -3.32 10.22
N LEU A 150 -31.98 -3.83 11.44
CA LEU A 150 -31.22 -3.37 12.61
C LEU A 150 -29.74 -3.74 12.50
N LEU A 151 -29.42 -4.97 12.09
CA LEU A 151 -28.06 -5.43 11.89
C LEU A 151 -27.33 -4.57 10.84
N LYS A 152 -27.95 -4.35 9.69
CA LYS A 152 -27.37 -3.49 8.64
C LYS A 152 -27.10 -2.08 9.16
N ALA A 153 -28.03 -1.48 9.89
CA ALA A 153 -27.84 -0.14 10.45
C ALA A 153 -26.67 -0.10 11.44
N ARG A 154 -26.59 -1.06 12.37
CA ARG A 154 -25.53 -1.10 13.37
C ARG A 154 -24.15 -1.46 12.82
N LEU A 155 -24.10 -2.32 11.79
CA LEU A 155 -22.83 -2.66 11.13
C LEU A 155 -22.33 -1.53 10.23
N LYS A 156 -23.22 -0.73 9.65
CA LYS A 156 -22.85 0.48 8.90
C LYS A 156 -22.10 1.51 9.77
N GLU A 157 -22.41 1.62 11.05
CA GLU A 157 -21.67 2.47 12.01
C GLU A 157 -20.19 2.03 12.14
N LEU A 158 -19.88 0.75 11.87
CA LEU A 158 -18.53 0.19 11.83
C LEU A 158 -17.91 0.22 10.42
N GLN A 159 -18.43 1.04 9.53
CA GLN A 159 -18.01 1.15 8.13
C GLN A 159 -18.12 -0.19 7.36
N ALA A 160 -19.03 -1.08 7.80
CA ALA A 160 -19.28 -2.31 7.08
C ALA A 160 -20.10 -2.05 5.82
N GLU A 161 -19.62 -2.60 4.71
CA GLU A 161 -20.28 -2.62 3.41
C GLU A 161 -20.82 -4.02 3.14
N VAL A 162 -22.07 -4.11 2.67
CA VAL A 162 -22.67 -5.39 2.27
C VAL A 162 -22.21 -5.71 0.85
N GLU A 163 -21.40 -6.75 0.68
CA GLU A 163 -20.95 -7.23 -0.63
C GLU A 163 -21.97 -8.16 -1.28
N ARG A 164 -22.67 -8.96 -0.47
CA ARG A 164 -23.68 -9.91 -0.97
C ARG A 164 -24.79 -10.14 0.07
N GLU A 165 -26.02 -10.25 -0.42
CA GLU A 165 -27.21 -10.68 0.32
C GLU A 165 -27.82 -11.89 -0.38
N THR A 166 -28.11 -12.94 0.37
CA THR A 166 -28.77 -14.14 -0.15
C THR A 166 -29.95 -14.45 0.74
N PHE A 167 -31.15 -14.36 0.20
CA PHE A 167 -32.41 -14.63 0.89
C PHE A 167 -32.71 -16.14 0.87
N GLY A 168 -32.92 -16.72 2.04
CA GLY A 168 -33.32 -18.11 2.24
C GLY A 168 -34.75 -18.23 2.76
N ALA A 169 -35.17 -19.44 3.08
CA ALA A 169 -36.50 -19.69 3.65
C ALA A 169 -36.64 -19.23 5.12
N ASP A 170 -35.53 -19.22 5.85
CA ASP A 170 -35.42 -18.98 7.28
C ASP A 170 -34.69 -17.70 7.66
N GLY A 171 -34.27 -16.89 6.66
CA GLY A 171 -33.56 -15.65 6.90
C GLY A 171 -32.68 -15.21 5.75
N VAL A 172 -31.68 -14.39 6.05
CA VAL A 172 -30.75 -13.79 5.10
C VAL A 172 -29.32 -14.08 5.46
N THR A 173 -28.54 -14.54 4.49
CA THR A 173 -27.07 -14.65 4.62
C THR A 173 -26.44 -13.40 4.05
N LEU A 174 -25.61 -12.71 4.85
CA LEU A 174 -24.85 -11.53 4.49
C LEU A 174 -23.38 -11.84 4.35
N GLN A 175 -22.75 -11.27 3.33
CA GLN A 175 -21.29 -11.13 3.24
C GLN A 175 -20.95 -9.65 3.34
N LEU A 176 -20.08 -9.33 4.26
CA LEU A 176 -19.73 -7.97 4.63
C LEU A 176 -18.24 -7.75 4.47
N ARG A 177 -17.86 -6.54 4.09
CA ARG A 177 -16.49 -6.05 4.10
C ARG A 177 -16.40 -4.87 5.08
N LEU A 178 -15.43 -4.90 6.00
CA LEU A 178 -15.25 -3.84 7.00
C LEU A 178 -13.78 -3.73 7.40
N PRO A 179 -13.36 -2.60 8.03
CA PRO A 179 -12.04 -2.48 8.61
C PRO A 179 -11.74 -3.60 9.60
N ASP A 180 -10.55 -4.19 9.50
CA ASP A 180 -10.13 -5.31 10.34
C ASP A 180 -10.19 -4.97 11.84
N SER A 181 -9.89 -3.72 12.18
CA SER A 181 -9.99 -3.20 13.55
C SER A 181 -11.40 -3.25 14.15
N HIS A 182 -12.44 -3.31 13.31
CA HIS A 182 -13.84 -3.35 13.73
C HIS A 182 -14.44 -4.77 13.79
N VAL A 183 -13.67 -5.80 13.42
CA VAL A 183 -14.17 -7.18 13.35
C VAL A 183 -14.71 -7.67 14.69
N ALA A 184 -13.95 -7.49 15.77
CA ALA A 184 -14.37 -7.96 17.10
C ALA A 184 -15.66 -7.25 17.56
N GLU A 185 -15.79 -5.96 17.31
CA GLU A 185 -17.01 -5.21 17.67
C GLU A 185 -18.19 -5.63 16.79
N ALA A 186 -17.99 -5.86 15.50
CA ALA A 186 -19.04 -6.36 14.60
C ALA A 186 -19.55 -7.73 15.05
N GLN A 187 -18.65 -8.63 15.43
CA GLN A 187 -19.01 -9.94 15.98
C GLN A 187 -19.84 -9.83 17.27
N ALA A 188 -19.43 -8.95 18.20
CA ALA A 188 -20.18 -8.70 19.43
C ALA A 188 -21.60 -8.16 19.13
N ARG A 189 -21.72 -7.16 18.25
CA ARG A 189 -23.02 -6.59 17.87
C ARG A 189 -23.94 -7.61 17.21
N VAL A 190 -23.42 -8.48 16.35
CA VAL A 190 -24.21 -9.57 15.74
C VAL A 190 -24.71 -10.53 16.80
N ASN A 191 -23.85 -10.96 17.72
CA ASN A 191 -24.22 -11.85 18.82
C ASN A 191 -25.31 -11.23 19.71
N ASP A 192 -25.16 -9.96 20.09
CA ASP A 192 -26.10 -9.27 20.98
C ASP A 192 -27.48 -9.10 20.33
N ILE A 193 -27.53 -8.62 19.08
CA ILE A 193 -28.80 -8.40 18.36
C ILE A 193 -29.53 -9.72 18.13
N SER A 194 -28.81 -10.78 17.76
CA SER A 194 -29.38 -12.11 17.55
C SER A 194 -29.61 -12.90 18.85
N ARG A 195 -29.21 -12.35 20.01
CA ARG A 195 -29.25 -13.06 21.32
C ARG A 195 -28.52 -14.41 21.26
N GLY A 196 -27.37 -14.43 20.59
CA GLY A 196 -26.52 -15.62 20.44
C GLY A 196 -26.96 -16.61 19.34
N ARG A 197 -28.02 -16.33 18.57
CA ARG A 197 -28.47 -17.24 17.48
C ARG A 197 -27.58 -17.15 16.25
N SER A 198 -26.95 -15.99 16.02
CA SER A 198 -26.07 -15.74 14.88
C SER A 198 -24.67 -15.37 15.32
N THR A 199 -23.71 -15.80 14.52
CA THR A 199 -22.29 -15.44 14.69
C THR A 199 -21.73 -14.95 13.35
N ALA A 200 -20.96 -13.87 13.39
CA ALA A 200 -20.23 -13.43 12.21
C ALA A 200 -18.87 -14.14 12.15
N LYS A 201 -18.60 -14.84 11.05
CA LYS A 201 -17.35 -15.57 10.82
C LYS A 201 -16.52 -14.90 9.75
N ARG A 202 -15.20 -14.88 9.91
CA ARG A 202 -14.30 -14.43 8.83
C ARG A 202 -14.45 -15.36 7.63
N LEU A 203 -14.45 -14.73 6.47
CA LEU A 203 -14.34 -15.38 5.17
C LEU A 203 -12.90 -15.18 4.67
N ASP A 204 -12.25 -16.26 4.30
CA ASP A 204 -10.89 -16.26 3.72
C ASP A 204 -10.88 -15.73 2.28
#